data_261982154d466252ce7ac05a1091a8cf
#
_entry.id   261982154d466252ce7ac05a1091a8cf
#
_cell.length_a   1.000
_cell.length_b   1.000
_cell.length_c   1.000
_cell.angle_alpha   90.00
_cell.angle_beta   90.00
_cell.angle_gamma   90.00
#
_symmetry.space_group_name_H-M   'P 1'
#
loop_
_entity.id
_entity.type
_entity.pdbx_description
1 polymer ?
#
loop_
_entity_poly.entity_id
_entity_poly.type
_entity_poly.pdbx_seq_one_letter_code
_entity_poly.pdbx_strand_id
1 'polypeptide(L)'
;SIMNIGENAIGTVTSSITRIVYSSIASSKEVFTKIFGSKSIREENEKLKIENAELKEKNVNMENIIAKEDFLKNEYNLYLKNKDSLLSANVIALDSNSLLIRFNINKGSKDGVKVGDIIVQGTVGEDENTYIKAVVGKVIEVGYNWSKVSSLVDSSSNVSFNVVRTQSFGVINGQENNLLSGFMYKSDADIIVGDKLVTSGRGGIFPSDLYIGEVTEVKSSENNLEKKISV
;
A
#
# COMPACT_ATOMS: atom_id res chain seq x y z
N SER A 1 -6.43 -20.15 31.08
CA SER A 1 -6.94 -21.51 30.78
C SER A 1 -7.22 -21.79 29.29
N ILE A 2 -6.92 -20.85 28.40
CA ILE A 2 -7.13 -20.99 26.94
C ILE A 2 -5.82 -21.36 26.20
N MET A 3 -4.67 -21.15 26.81
CA MET A 3 -3.36 -21.47 26.21
C MET A 3 -3.00 -22.96 26.12
N ASN A 4 -3.60 -23.82 26.96
CA ASN A 4 -3.27 -25.27 26.96
C ASN A 4 -4.00 -26.13 25.92
N ILE A 5 -4.98 -25.57 25.18
CA ILE A 5 -5.73 -26.34 24.18
C ILE A 5 -5.03 -26.31 22.81
N GLY A 6 -4.28 -25.23 22.50
CA GLY A 6 -3.56 -25.07 21.23
C GLY A 6 -2.33 -25.97 21.08
N GLU A 7 -1.54 -26.14 22.16
CA GLU A 7 -0.32 -26.95 22.10
C GLU A 7 -0.60 -28.46 21.97
N ASN A 8 -1.67 -28.96 22.60
CA ASN A 8 -2.05 -30.37 22.49
C ASN A 8 -2.66 -30.75 21.14
N ALA A 9 -3.31 -29.80 20.44
CA ALA A 9 -3.89 -30.05 19.13
C ALA A 9 -2.82 -30.15 18.03
N ILE A 10 -1.78 -29.31 18.09
CA ILE A 10 -0.67 -29.32 17.13
C ILE A 10 0.21 -30.56 17.34
N GLY A 11 0.48 -30.93 18.58
CA GLY A 11 1.26 -32.13 18.91
C GLY A 11 0.58 -33.45 18.48
N THR A 12 -0.73 -33.56 18.58
CA THR A 12 -1.48 -34.73 18.19
C THR A 12 -1.62 -34.87 16.67
N VAL A 13 -1.76 -33.80 15.94
CA VAL A 13 -1.84 -33.81 14.47
C VAL A 13 -0.49 -34.19 13.85
N THR A 14 0.61 -33.63 14.36
CA THR A 14 1.96 -33.97 13.87
C THR A 14 2.36 -35.40 14.18
N SER A 15 2.00 -35.92 15.37
CA SER A 15 2.30 -37.32 15.75
C SER A 15 1.48 -38.32 14.94
N SER A 16 0.23 -37.99 14.60
CA SER A 16 -0.66 -38.90 13.81
C SER A 16 -0.21 -38.96 12.35
N ILE A 17 0.18 -37.83 11.74
CA ILE A 17 0.70 -37.82 10.36
C ILE A 17 2.03 -38.56 10.27
N THR A 18 2.92 -38.39 11.25
CA THR A 18 4.19 -39.11 11.30
C THR A 18 3.97 -40.63 11.43
N ARG A 19 3.01 -41.07 12.23
CA ARG A 19 2.71 -42.51 12.40
C ARG A 19 2.11 -43.15 11.14
N ILE A 20 1.21 -42.48 10.42
CA ILE A 20 0.63 -42.96 9.17
C ILE A 20 1.69 -43.08 8.08
N VAL A 21 2.61 -42.14 8.00
CA VAL A 21 3.71 -42.17 7.02
C VAL A 21 4.68 -43.31 7.33
N TYR A 22 5.05 -43.54 8.58
CA TYR A 22 5.98 -44.63 8.93
C TYR A 22 5.40 -46.04 8.80
N SER A 23 4.09 -46.24 9.04
CA SER A 23 3.49 -47.58 8.93
C SER A 23 3.30 -48.07 7.50
N SER A 24 3.20 -47.16 6.52
CA SER A 24 3.03 -47.50 5.10
C SER A 24 4.34 -47.68 4.34
N ILE A 25 5.49 -47.26 4.93
CA ILE A 25 6.79 -47.20 4.27
C ILE A 25 7.63 -48.50 4.50
N ALA A 26 7.21 -49.37 5.42
CA ALA A 26 8.00 -50.55 5.76
C ALA A 26 8.07 -51.63 4.67
N SER A 27 7.28 -51.53 3.59
CA SER A 27 7.16 -52.59 2.59
C SER A 27 7.69 -52.26 1.17
N SER A 28 8.30 -51.11 0.95
CA SER A 28 8.82 -50.80 -0.41
C SER A 28 10.03 -49.83 -0.41
N LYS A 29 11.13 -50.27 0.21
CA LYS A 29 12.41 -49.56 0.19
C LYS A 29 12.91 -49.22 -1.23
N GLU A 30 12.63 -50.03 -2.23
CA GLU A 30 13.08 -49.85 -3.60
C GLU A 30 12.26 -48.77 -4.40
N VAL A 31 10.99 -48.60 -4.09
CA VAL A 31 10.15 -47.59 -4.74
C VAL A 31 10.44 -46.21 -4.17
N PHE A 32 10.76 -46.14 -2.88
CA PHE A 32 11.09 -44.89 -2.20
C PHE A 32 12.38 -44.24 -2.71
N THR A 33 13.40 -45.06 -3.01
CA THR A 33 14.70 -44.54 -3.55
C THR A 33 14.59 -44.03 -4.99
N LYS A 34 13.64 -44.52 -5.78
CA LYS A 34 13.43 -44.04 -7.16
C LYS A 34 12.57 -42.77 -7.24
N ILE A 35 11.64 -42.56 -6.31
CA ILE A 35 10.75 -41.40 -6.31
C ILE A 35 11.38 -40.21 -5.58
N PHE A 36 12.14 -40.46 -4.52
CA PHE A 36 12.78 -39.41 -3.72
C PHE A 36 14.29 -39.25 -3.97
N GLY A 37 14.82 -39.93 -4.95
CA GLY A 37 16.28 -40.03 -5.20
C GLY A 37 16.84 -38.96 -6.11
N SER A 38 16.05 -38.07 -6.67
CA SER A 38 16.62 -37.03 -7.50
C SER A 38 17.16 -35.87 -6.63
N LYS A 39 18.42 -35.54 -6.80
CA LYS A 39 19.11 -34.43 -6.13
C LYS A 39 18.32 -33.12 -6.28
N SER A 40 17.65 -32.93 -7.43
CA SER A 40 16.84 -31.76 -7.72
C SER A 40 15.61 -31.61 -6.81
N ILE A 41 14.92 -32.72 -6.48
CA ILE A 41 13.73 -32.68 -5.59
C ILE A 41 14.13 -32.35 -4.15
N ARG A 42 15.31 -32.80 -3.70
CA ARG A 42 15.81 -32.42 -2.37
C ARG A 42 16.22 -30.95 -2.32
N GLU A 43 16.90 -30.46 -3.34
CA GLU A 43 17.30 -29.05 -3.46
C GLU A 43 16.07 -28.14 -3.53
N GLU A 44 15.04 -28.53 -4.29
CA GLU A 44 13.78 -27.79 -4.36
C GLU A 44 13.01 -27.82 -3.03
N ASN A 45 12.99 -28.97 -2.34
CA ASN A 45 12.35 -29.10 -1.03
C ASN A 45 13.06 -28.24 0.05
N GLU A 46 14.38 -28.20 0.06
CA GLU A 46 15.14 -27.32 0.95
C GLU A 46 14.91 -25.83 0.60
N LYS A 47 14.89 -25.48 -0.68
CA LYS A 47 14.57 -24.11 -1.12
C LYS A 47 13.16 -23.68 -0.69
N LEU A 48 12.17 -24.54 -0.89
CA LEU A 48 10.78 -24.28 -0.45
C LEU A 48 10.66 -24.20 1.08
N LYS A 49 11.44 -24.96 1.84
CA LYS A 49 11.46 -24.84 3.31
C LYS A 49 12.05 -23.52 3.76
N ILE A 50 13.14 -23.06 3.15
CA ILE A 50 13.75 -21.77 3.44
C ILE A 50 12.76 -20.65 3.09
N GLU A 51 12.16 -20.68 1.91
CA GLU A 51 11.17 -19.72 1.47
C GLU A 51 9.93 -19.68 2.40
N ASN A 52 9.45 -20.85 2.84
CA ASN A 52 8.37 -20.94 3.83
C ASN A 52 8.76 -20.36 5.19
N ALA A 53 9.99 -20.57 5.64
CA ALA A 53 10.49 -19.99 6.89
C ALA A 53 10.59 -18.46 6.79
N GLU A 54 11.13 -17.93 5.69
CA GLU A 54 11.18 -16.49 5.42
C GLU A 54 9.79 -15.85 5.33
N LEU A 55 8.85 -16.52 4.67
CA LEU A 55 7.47 -16.05 4.57
C LEU A 55 6.77 -16.04 5.92
N LYS A 56 7.00 -17.05 6.76
CA LYS A 56 6.48 -17.10 8.14
C LYS A 56 7.05 -15.98 9.00
N GLU A 57 8.35 -15.74 8.93
CA GLU A 57 9.00 -14.64 9.65
C GLU A 57 8.44 -13.29 9.22
N LYS A 58 8.28 -13.06 7.91
CA LYS A 58 7.63 -11.85 7.39
C LYS A 58 6.20 -11.68 7.88
N ASN A 59 5.41 -12.76 7.92
CA ASN A 59 4.05 -12.71 8.44
C ASN A 59 4.01 -12.34 9.92
N VAL A 60 4.83 -12.98 10.76
CA VAL A 60 4.91 -12.67 12.20
C VAL A 60 5.34 -11.22 12.43
N ASN A 61 6.30 -10.73 11.66
CA ASN A 61 6.73 -9.33 11.74
C ASN A 61 5.62 -8.36 11.32
N MET A 62 4.88 -8.68 10.25
CA MET A 62 3.73 -7.89 9.81
C MET A 62 2.61 -7.88 10.86
N GLU A 63 2.27 -9.03 11.43
CA GLU A 63 1.26 -9.14 12.50
C GLU A 63 1.65 -8.32 13.75
N ASN A 64 2.92 -8.36 14.14
CA ASN A 64 3.44 -7.55 15.25
C ASN A 64 3.36 -6.04 14.98
N ILE A 65 3.66 -5.63 13.75
CA ILE A 65 3.57 -4.23 13.34
C ILE A 65 2.11 -3.79 13.33
N ILE A 66 1.21 -4.57 12.75
CA ILE A 66 -0.23 -4.30 12.66
C ILE A 66 -0.86 -4.24 14.06
N ALA A 67 -0.43 -5.10 15.00
CA ALA A 67 -0.95 -5.11 16.37
C ALA A 67 -0.56 -3.85 17.17
N LYS A 68 0.48 -3.13 16.74
CA LYS A 68 0.96 -1.92 17.42
C LYS A 68 0.32 -0.63 16.93
N GLU A 69 -0.09 -0.57 15.65
CA GLU A 69 -0.47 0.68 15.02
C GLU A 69 -1.71 0.47 14.12
N ASP A 70 -2.84 1.08 14.47
CA ASP A 70 -4.10 0.90 13.74
C ASP A 70 -4.04 1.35 12.27
N PHE A 71 -3.21 2.36 11.96
CA PHE A 71 -3.06 2.82 10.57
C PHE A 71 -2.45 1.74 9.65
N LEU A 72 -1.60 0.84 10.18
CA LEU A 72 -0.99 -0.24 9.41
C LEU A 72 -1.98 -1.34 9.04
N LYS A 73 -3.10 -1.46 9.76
CA LYS A 73 -4.19 -2.37 9.38
C LYS A 73 -4.81 -1.98 8.05
N ASN A 74 -4.97 -0.67 7.81
CA ASN A 74 -5.54 -0.15 6.56
C ASN A 74 -4.64 -0.48 5.37
N GLU A 75 -3.33 -0.27 5.53
CA GLU A 75 -2.32 -0.63 4.53
C GLU A 75 -2.34 -2.13 4.20
N TYR A 76 -2.32 -2.95 5.23
CA TYR A 76 -2.31 -4.40 5.09
C TYR A 76 -3.55 -4.91 4.38
N ASN A 77 -4.73 -4.44 4.77
CA ASN A 77 -5.98 -4.85 4.16
C ASN A 77 -6.11 -4.37 2.71
N LEU A 78 -5.65 -3.15 2.42
CA LEU A 78 -5.56 -2.66 1.04
C LEU A 78 -4.64 -3.54 0.20
N TYR A 79 -3.46 -3.87 0.73
CA TYR A 79 -2.49 -4.74 0.06
C TYR A 79 -3.06 -6.13 -0.20
N LEU A 80 -3.73 -6.77 0.78
CA LEU A 80 -4.33 -8.10 0.60
C LEU A 80 -5.38 -8.13 -0.52
N LYS A 81 -6.18 -7.07 -0.63
CA LYS A 81 -7.20 -6.95 -1.68
C LYS A 81 -6.61 -6.68 -3.07
N ASN A 82 -5.37 -6.21 -3.16
CA ASN A 82 -4.74 -5.76 -4.40
C ASN A 82 -3.35 -6.37 -4.63
N LYS A 83 -3.08 -7.57 -4.13
CA LYS A 83 -1.76 -8.24 -4.17
C LYS A 83 -1.10 -8.26 -5.56
N ASP A 84 -1.90 -8.43 -6.60
CA ASP A 84 -1.41 -8.53 -7.98
C ASP A 84 -1.12 -7.18 -8.62
N SER A 85 -1.52 -6.08 -7.99
CA SER A 85 -1.42 -4.72 -8.55
C SER A 85 -0.66 -3.74 -7.67
N LEU A 86 -0.36 -4.08 -6.42
CA LEU A 86 0.34 -3.21 -5.48
C LEU A 86 1.63 -3.86 -4.97
N LEU A 87 2.71 -3.08 -4.98
CA LEU A 87 3.98 -3.41 -4.34
C LEU A 87 4.07 -2.68 -3.00
N SER A 88 4.23 -3.43 -1.91
CA SER A 88 4.46 -2.83 -0.60
C SER A 88 5.87 -2.27 -0.49
N ALA A 89 6.00 -1.05 0.04
CA ALA A 89 7.26 -0.37 0.24
C ALA A 89 7.29 0.38 1.58
N ASN A 90 8.50 0.55 2.14
CA ASN A 90 8.71 1.33 3.36
C ASN A 90 9.42 2.64 3.02
N VAL A 91 9.04 3.72 3.69
CA VAL A 91 9.78 4.98 3.66
C VAL A 91 11.08 4.81 4.45
N ILE A 92 12.22 5.10 3.82
CA ILE A 92 13.56 4.93 4.40
C ILE A 92 14.28 6.25 4.66
N ALA A 93 13.84 7.35 4.04
CA ALA A 93 14.39 8.68 4.27
C ALA A 93 13.37 9.74 3.90
N LEU A 94 13.40 10.84 4.64
CA LEU A 94 12.63 12.05 4.36
C LEU A 94 13.59 13.16 3.94
N ASP A 95 13.31 13.81 2.84
CA ASP A 95 14.03 15.00 2.36
C ASP A 95 13.05 16.19 2.48
N SER A 96 13.09 16.86 3.64
CA SER A 96 12.21 17.97 3.94
C SER A 96 12.98 19.30 3.86
N ASN A 97 13.17 19.80 2.65
CA ASN A 97 13.37 21.23 2.47
C ASN A 97 12.01 21.93 2.54
N SER A 98 11.94 23.12 3.06
CA SER A 98 10.71 23.86 3.40
C SER A 98 9.67 24.02 2.29
N LEU A 99 9.99 23.69 1.05
CA LEU A 99 9.12 23.82 -0.12
C LEU A 99 8.92 22.50 -0.89
N LEU A 100 9.81 21.52 -0.69
CA LEU A 100 9.83 20.27 -1.44
C LEU A 100 9.77 19.12 -0.44
N ILE A 101 8.61 18.50 -0.29
CA ILE A 101 8.47 17.33 0.56
C ILE A 101 8.63 16.09 -0.31
N ARG A 102 9.81 15.48 -0.20
CA ARG A 102 10.18 14.26 -0.91
C ARG A 102 10.59 13.20 0.08
N PHE A 103 10.42 11.96 -0.31
CA PHE A 103 10.86 10.83 0.50
C PHE A 103 11.38 9.69 -0.38
N ASN A 104 12.21 8.84 0.22
CA ASN A 104 12.73 7.67 -0.45
C ASN A 104 12.03 6.42 0.10
N ILE A 105 11.77 5.47 -0.81
CA ILE A 105 11.24 4.15 -0.49
C ILE A 105 12.29 3.07 -0.76
N ASN A 106 12.19 1.93 -0.06
CA ASN A 106 13.09 0.78 -0.16
C ASN A 106 12.79 -0.15 -1.34
N LYS A 107 12.19 0.37 -2.41
CA LYS A 107 11.87 -0.35 -3.63
C LYS A 107 12.42 0.41 -4.84
N GLY A 108 12.96 -0.33 -5.81
CA GLY A 108 13.60 0.25 -6.98
C GLY A 108 13.40 -0.56 -8.25
N SER A 109 14.25 -0.36 -9.23
CA SER A 109 14.14 -1.03 -10.53
C SER A 109 14.21 -2.56 -10.44
N LYS A 110 14.95 -3.14 -9.48
CA LYS A 110 14.97 -4.59 -9.24
C LYS A 110 13.59 -5.14 -8.80
N ASP A 111 12.74 -4.31 -8.20
CA ASP A 111 11.42 -4.66 -7.72
C ASP A 111 10.33 -4.32 -8.75
N GLY A 112 10.72 -3.78 -9.92
CA GLY A 112 9.81 -3.40 -10.99
C GLY A 112 9.31 -1.95 -10.95
N VAL A 113 9.80 -1.13 -9.99
CA VAL A 113 9.40 0.28 -9.88
C VAL A 113 9.91 1.09 -11.06
N LYS A 114 9.09 1.99 -11.56
CA LYS A 114 9.39 2.90 -12.68
C LYS A 114 9.11 4.35 -12.29
N VAL A 115 9.80 5.28 -12.95
CA VAL A 115 9.47 6.70 -12.85
C VAL A 115 8.05 6.91 -13.35
N GLY A 116 7.26 7.64 -12.58
CA GLY A 116 5.84 7.85 -12.85
C GLY A 116 4.89 6.95 -12.05
N ASP A 117 5.38 5.89 -11.41
CA ASP A 117 4.55 5.05 -10.56
C ASP A 117 3.94 5.86 -9.41
N ILE A 118 2.69 5.56 -9.09
CA ILE A 118 1.93 6.29 -8.08
C ILE A 118 2.05 5.57 -6.74
N ILE A 119 2.33 6.35 -5.72
CA ILE A 119 2.36 5.89 -4.33
C ILE A 119 0.99 6.16 -3.71
N VAL A 120 0.41 5.11 -3.16
CA VAL A 120 -0.88 5.17 -2.47
C VAL A 120 -0.75 4.65 -1.04
N GLN A 121 -1.63 5.13 -0.18
CA GLN A 121 -1.81 4.68 1.19
C GLN A 121 -3.20 4.10 1.35
N GLY A 122 -3.35 3.09 2.21
CA GLY A 122 -4.65 2.56 2.60
C GLY A 122 -5.35 3.50 3.57
N THR A 123 -6.58 3.88 3.27
CA THR A 123 -7.43 4.60 4.22
C THR A 123 -8.79 3.93 4.31
N VAL A 124 -9.48 4.12 5.44
CA VAL A 124 -10.82 3.58 5.65
C VAL A 124 -11.81 4.41 4.86
N GLY A 125 -12.71 3.75 4.14
CA GLY A 125 -13.84 4.38 3.47
C GLY A 125 -14.96 4.73 4.47
N GLU A 126 -16.14 5.04 3.95
CA GLU A 126 -17.32 5.34 4.79
C GLU A 126 -17.74 4.14 5.65
N ASP A 127 -17.58 2.94 5.11
CA ASP A 127 -17.74 1.69 5.87
C ASP A 127 -16.39 1.31 6.47
N GLU A 128 -16.33 1.02 7.77
CA GLU A 128 -15.11 0.58 8.46
C GLU A 128 -14.45 -0.66 7.84
N ASN A 129 -15.15 -1.38 6.97
CA ASN A 129 -14.67 -2.54 6.24
C ASN A 129 -14.21 -2.24 4.80
N THR A 130 -14.35 -0.98 4.34
CA THR A 130 -13.94 -0.57 3.00
C THR A 130 -12.62 0.17 3.07
N TYR A 131 -11.62 -0.34 2.36
CA TYR A 131 -10.29 0.28 2.25
C TYR A 131 -10.13 0.87 0.87
N ILE A 132 -9.80 2.16 0.81
CA ILE A 132 -9.62 2.93 -0.41
C ILE A 132 -8.17 3.38 -0.57
N LYS A 133 -7.77 3.61 -1.82
CA LYS A 133 -6.43 4.07 -2.18
C LYS A 133 -6.37 5.59 -2.10
N ALA A 134 -5.75 6.12 -1.05
CA ALA A 134 -5.42 7.54 -0.97
C ALA A 134 -4.08 7.79 -1.66
N VAL A 135 -4.02 8.76 -2.54
CA VAL A 135 -2.80 9.13 -3.24
C VAL A 135 -1.86 9.89 -2.30
N VAL A 136 -0.59 9.50 -2.29
CA VAL A 136 0.47 10.11 -1.46
C VAL A 136 1.46 10.90 -2.31
N GLY A 137 1.80 10.38 -3.50
CA GLY A 137 2.77 11.01 -4.36
C GLY A 137 3.09 10.18 -5.60
N LYS A 138 4.15 10.58 -6.30
CA LYS A 138 4.61 9.96 -7.53
C LYS A 138 6.12 9.74 -7.50
N VAL A 139 6.56 8.59 -8.01
CA VAL A 139 7.99 8.29 -8.21
C VAL A 139 8.60 9.22 -9.24
N ILE A 140 9.65 9.94 -8.86
CA ILE A 140 10.37 10.89 -9.71
C ILE A 140 11.77 10.41 -10.10
N GLU A 141 12.35 9.50 -9.32
CA GLU A 141 13.67 8.93 -9.57
C GLU A 141 13.71 7.49 -9.08
N VAL A 142 14.41 6.60 -9.81
CA VAL A 142 14.50 5.18 -9.48
C VAL A 142 15.95 4.74 -9.50
N GLY A 143 16.43 4.28 -8.34
CA GLY A 143 17.68 3.54 -8.19
C GLY A 143 17.46 2.03 -8.31
N TYR A 144 18.50 1.24 -8.07
CA TYR A 144 18.42 -0.22 -8.14
C TYR A 144 17.51 -0.81 -7.06
N ASN A 145 17.66 -0.36 -5.80
CA ASN A 145 16.93 -0.86 -4.63
C ASN A 145 16.20 0.24 -3.83
N TRP A 146 16.06 1.42 -4.39
CA TRP A 146 15.37 2.57 -3.79
C TRP A 146 14.70 3.40 -4.88
N SER A 147 13.75 4.24 -4.49
CA SER A 147 13.15 5.24 -5.37
C SER A 147 12.83 6.50 -4.59
N LYS A 148 12.92 7.66 -5.27
CA LYS A 148 12.53 8.95 -4.74
C LYS A 148 11.12 9.29 -5.17
N VAL A 149 10.32 9.75 -4.23
CA VAL A 149 8.91 10.11 -4.40
C VAL A 149 8.74 11.60 -4.14
N SER A 150 8.02 12.28 -5.03
CA SER A 150 7.50 13.64 -4.81
C SER A 150 6.10 13.50 -4.21
N SER A 151 5.90 14.08 -3.02
CA SER A 151 4.61 14.05 -2.33
C SER A 151 3.59 15.00 -2.98
N LEU A 152 2.30 14.82 -2.70
CA LEU A 152 1.24 15.76 -3.11
C LEU A 152 1.42 17.16 -2.50
N VAL A 153 2.04 17.24 -1.33
CA VAL A 153 2.31 18.50 -0.63
C VAL A 153 3.53 19.24 -1.18
N ASP A 154 4.30 18.63 -2.09
CA ASP A 154 5.39 19.30 -2.79
C ASP A 154 4.81 20.40 -3.69
N SER A 155 5.31 21.64 -3.55
CA SER A 155 4.84 22.81 -4.30
C SER A 155 5.01 22.68 -5.82
N SER A 156 5.85 21.74 -6.27
CA SER A 156 5.99 21.40 -7.70
C SER A 156 4.95 20.37 -8.19
N SER A 157 4.21 19.76 -7.28
CA SER A 157 3.16 18.81 -7.61
C SER A 157 1.86 19.53 -7.96
N ASN A 158 1.35 19.29 -9.18
CA ASN A 158 0.04 19.76 -9.60
C ASN A 158 -0.85 18.54 -9.86
N VAL A 159 -1.87 18.38 -9.03
CA VAL A 159 -2.78 17.22 -9.09
C VAL A 159 -4.17 17.67 -9.44
N SER A 160 -4.61 17.33 -10.65
CA SER A 160 -5.99 17.62 -11.07
C SER A 160 -6.97 16.70 -10.34
N PHE A 161 -8.01 17.27 -9.77
CA PHE A 161 -9.04 16.55 -9.03
C PHE A 161 -10.46 16.78 -9.58
N ASN A 162 -11.34 15.87 -9.23
CA ASN A 162 -12.79 16.02 -9.33
C ASN A 162 -13.40 16.02 -7.93
N VAL A 163 -14.42 16.84 -7.73
CA VAL A 163 -15.32 16.76 -6.56
C VAL A 163 -16.29 15.61 -6.79
N VAL A 164 -16.34 14.65 -5.89
CA VAL A 164 -17.16 13.44 -6.07
C VAL A 164 -18.64 13.79 -6.26
N ARG A 165 -19.18 14.72 -5.43
CA ARG A 165 -20.59 15.11 -5.43
C ARG A 165 -21.03 15.83 -6.71
N THR A 166 -20.21 16.80 -7.17
CA THR A 166 -20.63 17.74 -8.25
C THR A 166 -19.94 17.50 -9.57
N GLN A 167 -18.90 16.64 -9.59
CA GLN A 167 -18.03 16.43 -10.73
C GLN A 167 -17.32 17.70 -11.22
N SER A 168 -17.35 18.76 -10.41
CA SER A 168 -16.55 19.96 -10.63
C SER A 168 -15.07 19.64 -10.45
N PHE A 169 -14.20 20.33 -11.18
CA PHE A 169 -12.78 20.03 -11.17
C PHE A 169 -11.91 21.22 -10.79
N GLY A 170 -10.73 20.91 -10.27
CA GLY A 170 -9.73 21.87 -9.86
C GLY A 170 -8.33 21.27 -9.83
N VAL A 171 -7.40 21.96 -9.21
CA VAL A 171 -5.99 21.53 -9.06
C VAL A 171 -5.55 21.74 -7.62
N ILE A 172 -4.94 20.72 -7.04
CA ILE A 172 -4.09 20.82 -5.84
C ILE A 172 -2.71 21.25 -6.32
N ASN A 173 -2.13 22.27 -5.70
CA ASN A 173 -0.84 22.87 -6.09
C ASN A 173 0.13 23.06 -4.93
N GLY A 174 0.08 22.20 -3.92
CA GLY A 174 0.98 22.22 -2.78
C GLY A 174 0.25 22.22 -1.44
N GLN A 175 0.87 22.84 -0.43
CA GLN A 175 0.28 22.93 0.91
C GLN A 175 0.34 24.35 1.46
N GLU A 176 -0.62 24.66 2.31
CA GLU A 176 -0.67 25.85 3.14
C GLU A 176 -1.17 25.46 4.54
N ASN A 177 -0.47 25.92 5.59
CA ASN A 177 -0.82 25.60 6.99
C ASN A 177 -1.00 24.09 7.29
N ASN A 178 -0.15 23.24 6.73
CA ASN A 178 -0.20 21.77 6.84
C ASN A 178 -1.42 21.10 6.19
N LEU A 179 -2.20 21.81 5.39
CA LEU A 179 -3.29 21.29 4.59
C LEU A 179 -2.91 21.36 3.10
N LEU A 180 -3.42 20.43 2.31
CA LEU A 180 -3.32 20.55 0.86
C LEU A 180 -4.06 21.81 0.40
N SER A 181 -3.42 22.60 -0.45
CA SER A 181 -3.99 23.80 -1.02
C SER A 181 -4.28 23.62 -2.49
N GLY A 182 -5.39 24.15 -2.95
CA GLY A 182 -5.80 24.05 -4.34
C GLY A 182 -6.81 25.11 -4.73
N PHE A 183 -7.22 25.06 -5.98
CA PHE A 183 -8.23 25.98 -6.51
C PHE A 183 -9.15 25.28 -7.52
N MET A 184 -10.36 25.79 -7.62
CA MET A 184 -11.34 25.37 -8.63
C MET A 184 -11.09 26.08 -9.96
N TYR A 185 -11.25 25.38 -11.08
CA TYR A 185 -11.14 26.00 -12.41
C TYR A 185 -12.27 27.00 -12.69
N LYS A 186 -13.45 26.75 -12.08
CA LYS A 186 -14.57 27.69 -12.18
C LYS A 186 -14.81 28.34 -10.83
N SER A 187 -14.88 29.64 -10.79
CA SER A 187 -15.14 30.39 -9.56
C SER A 187 -16.57 30.18 -9.01
N ASP A 188 -17.51 29.84 -9.86
CA ASP A 188 -18.91 29.52 -9.54
C ASP A 188 -19.14 28.04 -9.21
N ALA A 189 -18.07 27.22 -9.17
CA ALA A 189 -18.20 25.79 -8.87
C ALA A 189 -18.90 25.57 -7.51
N ASP A 190 -19.86 24.64 -7.50
CA ASP A 190 -20.50 24.18 -6.26
C ASP A 190 -19.54 23.24 -5.53
N ILE A 191 -18.92 23.75 -4.47
CA ILE A 191 -18.03 23.01 -3.57
C ILE A 191 -18.26 23.50 -2.14
N ILE A 192 -18.38 22.58 -1.20
CA ILE A 192 -18.60 22.82 0.22
C ILE A 192 -17.60 22.05 1.08
N VAL A 193 -17.46 22.45 2.33
CA VAL A 193 -16.72 21.69 3.35
C VAL A 193 -17.33 20.31 3.51
N GLY A 194 -16.50 19.27 3.59
CA GLY A 194 -16.88 17.86 3.61
C GLY A 194 -16.99 17.20 2.24
N ASP A 195 -16.87 17.95 1.14
CA ASP A 195 -16.81 17.34 -0.19
C ASP A 195 -15.56 16.49 -0.36
N LYS A 196 -15.71 15.28 -0.89
CA LYS A 196 -14.61 14.35 -1.18
C LYS A 196 -13.99 14.63 -2.52
N LEU A 197 -12.66 14.60 -2.56
CA LEU A 197 -11.88 14.82 -3.76
C LEU A 197 -11.19 13.53 -4.21
N VAL A 198 -11.21 13.30 -5.52
CA VAL A 198 -10.50 12.20 -6.17
C VAL A 198 -9.68 12.74 -7.35
N THR A 199 -8.60 12.05 -7.70
CA THR A 199 -7.81 12.40 -8.89
C THR A 199 -8.69 12.32 -10.15
N SER A 200 -8.52 13.28 -11.05
CA SER A 200 -9.37 13.35 -12.26
C SER A 200 -8.84 12.56 -13.45
N GLY A 201 -7.62 12.05 -13.41
CA GLY A 201 -6.93 11.46 -14.56
C GLY A 201 -6.46 12.46 -15.62
N ARG A 202 -6.81 13.74 -15.49
CA ARG A 202 -6.45 14.78 -16.47
C ARG A 202 -4.95 15.10 -16.38
N GLY A 203 -4.35 15.35 -17.55
CA GLY A 203 -2.93 15.59 -17.66
C GLY A 203 -2.06 14.32 -17.70
N GLY A 204 -2.66 13.13 -17.51
CA GLY A 204 -1.96 11.84 -17.66
C GLY A 204 -0.88 11.56 -16.62
N ILE A 205 -0.82 12.36 -15.54
CA ILE A 205 0.18 12.22 -14.48
C ILE A 205 -0.29 11.26 -13.38
N PHE A 206 -1.54 11.39 -12.97
CA PHE A 206 -2.19 10.50 -12.00
C PHE A 206 -3.37 9.78 -12.65
N PRO A 207 -3.56 8.48 -12.40
CA PRO A 207 -4.78 7.79 -12.81
C PRO A 207 -6.00 8.42 -12.13
N SER A 208 -7.20 8.26 -12.70
CA SER A 208 -8.45 8.74 -12.09
C SER A 208 -8.82 7.93 -10.84
N ASP A 209 -9.72 8.52 -10.04
CA ASP A 209 -10.44 7.87 -8.96
C ASP A 209 -9.58 7.44 -7.75
N LEU A 210 -8.38 8.01 -7.60
CA LEU A 210 -7.62 7.89 -6.36
C LEU A 210 -8.09 8.96 -5.37
N TYR A 211 -8.36 8.56 -4.15
CA TYR A 211 -8.79 9.47 -3.09
C TYR A 211 -7.67 10.45 -2.72
N ILE A 212 -8.02 11.73 -2.56
CA ILE A 212 -7.10 12.80 -2.14
C ILE A 212 -7.36 13.19 -0.69
N GLY A 213 -8.61 13.49 -0.35
CA GLY A 213 -9.03 13.95 0.96
C GLY A 213 -10.41 14.57 0.93
N GLU A 214 -10.76 15.24 2.03
CA GLU A 214 -12.02 15.98 2.18
C GLU A 214 -11.72 17.47 2.30
N VAL A 215 -12.59 18.29 1.71
CA VAL A 215 -12.49 19.75 1.79
C VAL A 215 -12.72 20.21 3.22
N THR A 216 -11.75 20.88 3.79
CA THR A 216 -11.80 21.44 5.15
C THR A 216 -12.15 22.94 5.14
N GLU A 217 -11.83 23.64 4.06
CA GLU A 217 -12.09 25.07 3.94
C GLU A 217 -12.33 25.46 2.47
N VAL A 218 -13.24 26.41 2.26
CA VAL A 218 -13.52 27.02 0.95
C VAL A 218 -13.42 28.53 1.10
N LYS A 219 -12.55 29.17 0.31
CA LYS A 219 -12.35 30.62 0.27
C LYS A 219 -12.61 31.15 -1.14
N SER A 220 -13.52 32.13 -1.26
CA SER A 220 -13.66 32.90 -2.50
C SER A 220 -12.81 34.16 -2.40
N SER A 221 -12.13 34.53 -3.49
CA SER A 221 -11.42 35.82 -3.54
C SER A 221 -12.41 36.97 -3.47
N GLU A 222 -11.96 38.13 -3.02
CA GLU A 222 -12.81 39.36 -2.89
C GLU A 222 -13.49 39.74 -4.22
N ASN A 223 -12.92 39.39 -5.34
CA ASN A 223 -13.46 39.64 -6.67
C ASN A 223 -14.25 38.46 -7.26
N ASN A 224 -14.48 37.36 -6.51
CA ASN A 224 -15.10 36.11 -6.97
C ASN A 224 -14.48 35.51 -8.23
N LEU A 225 -13.23 35.85 -8.53
CA LEU A 225 -12.51 35.33 -9.71
C LEU A 225 -11.85 33.97 -9.46
N GLU A 226 -11.57 33.67 -8.20
CA GLU A 226 -10.89 32.45 -7.81
C GLU A 226 -11.55 31.84 -6.57
N LYS A 227 -11.74 30.54 -6.56
CA LYS A 227 -12.23 29.79 -5.41
C LYS A 227 -11.13 28.83 -4.96
N LYS A 228 -10.53 29.15 -3.81
CA LYS A 228 -9.48 28.35 -3.16
C LYS A 228 -10.10 27.34 -2.22
N ILE A 229 -9.44 26.21 -2.08
CA ILE A 229 -9.82 25.14 -1.16
C ILE A 229 -8.63 24.69 -0.33
N SER A 230 -8.91 24.19 0.88
CA SER A 230 -7.98 23.44 1.71
C SER A 230 -8.56 22.04 1.95
N VAL A 231 -7.66 21.02 1.99
CA VAL A 231 -8.01 19.60 2.07
C VAL A 231 -7.18 18.93 3.16
#